data_353c3c9fc8b876e8e9b7779122a4b34c
#
_entry.id   353c3c9fc8b876e8e9b7779122a4b34c
#
_cell.length_a   1.000
_cell.length_b   1.000
_cell.length_c   1.000
_cell.angle_alpha   90.00
_cell.angle_beta   90.00
_cell.angle_gamma   90.00
#
_symmetry.space_group_name_H-M   'P 1'
#
loop_
_entity.id
_entity.type
_entity.pdbx_description
1 polymer ?
#
loop_
_entity_poly.entity_id
_entity_poly.type
_entity_poly.pdbx_seq_one_letter_code
_entity_poly.pdbx_strand_id
1 'polypeptide(L)'
;MKQERESGEFIGVFDSGSGGLTVMRALEHELPHQSFLYLGDHGHAPYGNRSPDDIYALTLRSLEMLFDRGCSLVVVACNTAAATGLRQLQQTWLPLYHPSRRVIGVIVPVVEAITGEPWHAGDKGTSRATSAASTHFSWNVSRDSRSG
;
A
#
# COMPACT_ATOMS: atom_id res chain seq x y z
N MET A 1 -20.93 22.51 17.45
CA MET A 1 -20.46 21.25 18.07
C MET A 1 -19.30 20.71 17.22
N LYS A 2 -18.09 20.78 17.73
CA LYS A 2 -16.97 20.04 17.12
C LYS A 2 -17.24 18.56 17.36
N GLN A 3 -17.59 17.84 16.32
CA GLN A 3 -17.60 16.39 16.32
C GLN A 3 -16.15 15.97 16.53
N GLU A 4 -15.83 15.44 17.68
CA GLU A 4 -14.55 14.79 17.94
C GLU A 4 -14.46 13.61 16.97
N ARG A 5 -13.60 13.74 15.97
CA ARG A 5 -13.31 12.67 15.02
C ARG A 5 -12.61 11.56 15.81
N GLU A 6 -13.25 10.42 15.91
CA GLU A 6 -12.68 9.25 16.56
C GLU A 6 -11.33 8.91 15.91
N SER A 7 -10.32 8.66 16.74
CA SER A 7 -9.00 8.20 16.33
C SER A 7 -9.14 6.87 15.58
N GLY A 8 -8.91 6.87 14.27
CA GLY A 8 -9.08 5.70 13.41
C GLY A 8 -9.90 5.98 12.14
N GLU A 9 -10.21 7.23 11.87
CA GLU A 9 -11.09 7.66 10.77
C GLU A 9 -10.44 7.65 9.38
N PHE A 10 -9.11 7.55 9.30
CA PHE A 10 -8.39 7.62 8.02
C PHE A 10 -7.84 6.26 7.59
N ILE A 11 -7.95 6.01 6.29
CA ILE A 11 -7.15 4.99 5.62
C ILE A 11 -5.92 5.68 5.04
N GLY A 12 -4.73 5.28 5.48
CA GLY A 12 -3.47 5.77 4.94
C GLY A 12 -3.16 5.08 3.61
N VAL A 13 -2.60 5.83 2.66
CA VAL A 13 -2.04 5.28 1.42
C VAL A 13 -0.61 5.76 1.32
N PHE A 14 0.33 4.82 1.34
CA PHE A 14 1.76 5.09 1.27
C PHE A 14 2.35 4.69 -0.08
N ASP A 15 3.11 5.57 -0.67
CA ASP A 15 3.95 5.32 -1.84
C ASP A 15 5.30 6.01 -1.72
N SER A 16 6.31 5.53 -2.43
CA SER A 16 7.62 6.18 -2.53
C SER A 16 7.63 7.45 -3.38
N GLY A 17 6.54 7.72 -4.10
CA GLY A 17 6.42 8.85 -5.01
C GLY A 17 4.97 9.25 -5.25
N SER A 18 4.57 9.37 -6.52
CA SER A 18 3.21 9.77 -6.93
C SER A 18 2.41 8.66 -7.63
N GLY A 19 3.02 7.51 -7.93
CA GLY A 19 2.35 6.39 -8.60
C GLY A 19 1.17 5.83 -7.80
N GLY A 20 1.26 5.85 -6.49
CA GLY A 20 0.21 5.40 -5.58
C GLY A 20 -1.06 6.26 -5.56
N LEU A 21 -1.05 7.45 -6.17
CA LEU A 21 -2.26 8.27 -6.34
C LEU A 21 -3.33 7.57 -7.19
N THR A 22 -2.92 6.73 -8.12
CA THR A 22 -3.86 5.90 -8.91
C THR A 22 -4.58 4.89 -8.02
N VAL A 23 -3.85 4.27 -7.10
CA VAL A 23 -4.42 3.36 -6.10
C VAL A 23 -5.38 4.11 -5.18
N MET A 24 -4.98 5.28 -4.69
CA MET A 24 -5.83 6.10 -3.82
C MET A 24 -7.14 6.49 -4.52
N ARG A 25 -7.09 6.93 -5.77
CA ARG A 25 -8.29 7.27 -6.54
C ARG A 25 -9.24 6.08 -6.73
N ALA A 26 -8.69 4.90 -6.97
CA ALA A 26 -9.49 3.68 -7.06
C ALA A 26 -10.18 3.36 -5.72
N LEU A 27 -9.46 3.51 -4.61
CA LEU A 27 -10.03 3.32 -3.27
C LEU A 27 -11.11 4.35 -2.95
N GLU A 28 -10.91 5.61 -3.29
CA GLU A 28 -11.92 6.68 -3.13
C GLU A 28 -13.20 6.39 -3.93
N HIS A 29 -13.05 5.85 -5.14
CA HIS A 29 -14.19 5.46 -5.97
C HIS A 29 -15.00 4.31 -5.35
N GLU A 30 -14.31 3.27 -4.84
CA GLU A 30 -14.96 2.09 -4.26
C GLU A 30 -15.48 2.34 -2.83
N LEU A 31 -14.86 3.25 -2.10
CA LEU A 31 -15.15 3.56 -0.71
C LEU A 31 -15.45 5.06 -0.52
N PRO A 32 -16.52 5.60 -1.12
CA PRO A 32 -16.78 7.05 -1.18
C PRO A 32 -17.07 7.71 0.18
N HIS A 33 -17.35 6.90 1.21
CA HIS A 33 -17.62 7.39 2.56
C HIS A 33 -16.40 7.35 3.49
N GLN A 34 -15.26 6.83 2.99
CA GLN A 34 -14.01 6.76 3.75
C GLN A 34 -13.15 8.00 3.51
N SER A 35 -12.44 8.40 4.55
CA SER A 35 -11.44 9.46 4.46
C SER A 35 -10.05 8.84 4.24
N PHE A 36 -9.29 9.40 3.31
CA PHE A 36 -7.96 8.92 2.97
C PHE A 36 -6.89 9.95 3.30
N LEU A 37 -5.71 9.45 3.68
CA LEU A 37 -4.52 10.25 3.87
C LEU A 37 -3.39 9.68 3.03
N TYR A 38 -2.91 10.43 2.04
CA TYR A 38 -1.82 10.03 1.16
C TYR A 38 -0.47 10.52 1.66
N LEU A 39 0.52 9.62 1.69
CA LEU A 39 1.92 9.93 1.95
C LEU A 39 2.78 9.45 0.79
N GLY A 40 3.33 10.39 0.03
CA GLY A 40 4.33 10.13 -1.00
C GLY A 40 5.72 10.56 -0.53
N ASP A 41 6.64 9.62 -0.38
CA ASP A 41 8.01 9.90 0.08
C ASP A 41 8.93 10.32 -1.09
N HIS A 42 8.59 11.43 -1.72
CA HIS A 42 9.34 11.97 -2.86
C HIS A 42 10.80 12.30 -2.54
N GLY A 43 11.09 12.67 -1.29
CA GLY A 43 12.43 13.04 -0.85
C GLY A 43 13.44 11.90 -0.91
N HIS A 44 12.95 10.65 -0.85
CA HIS A 44 13.79 9.44 -0.88
C HIS A 44 13.55 8.57 -2.12
N ALA A 45 12.69 9.00 -3.04
CA ALA A 45 12.46 8.30 -4.30
C ALA A 45 13.73 8.34 -5.20
N PRO A 46 13.97 7.33 -6.04
CA PRO A 46 13.22 6.08 -6.17
C PRO A 46 13.69 5.01 -5.16
N TYR A 47 12.77 4.21 -4.63
CA TYR A 47 13.09 3.13 -3.71
C TYR A 47 13.79 1.95 -4.38
N GLY A 48 13.55 1.72 -5.67
CA GLY A 48 14.12 0.58 -6.40
C GLY A 48 15.65 0.54 -6.47
N ASN A 49 16.33 1.67 -6.21
CA ASN A 49 17.78 1.78 -6.22
C ASN A 49 18.41 1.70 -4.81
N ARG A 50 17.60 1.46 -3.78
CA ARG A 50 18.04 1.44 -2.39
C ARG A 50 18.28 0.02 -1.91
N SER A 51 19.08 -0.12 -0.83
CA SER A 51 19.25 -1.39 -0.15
C SER A 51 17.95 -1.85 0.52
N PRO A 52 17.76 -3.17 0.72
CA PRO A 52 16.60 -3.67 1.46
C PRO A 52 16.43 -3.06 2.85
N ASP A 53 17.54 -2.81 3.56
CA ASP A 53 17.53 -2.21 4.90
C ASP A 53 17.07 -0.74 4.84
N ASP A 54 17.50 0.02 3.84
CA ASP A 54 17.03 1.40 3.64
C ASP A 54 15.54 1.43 3.33
N ILE A 55 15.07 0.54 2.44
CA ILE A 55 13.65 0.45 2.07
C ILE A 55 12.82 0.09 3.30
N TYR A 56 13.29 -0.85 4.12
CA TYR A 56 12.64 -1.22 5.37
C TYR A 56 12.52 -0.03 6.32
N ALA A 57 13.62 0.68 6.57
CA ALA A 57 13.66 1.83 7.48
C ALA A 57 12.77 2.98 7.00
N LEU A 58 12.77 3.30 5.72
CA LEU A 58 11.94 4.34 5.12
C LEU A 58 10.45 3.96 5.15
N THR A 59 10.13 2.69 4.90
CA THR A 59 8.76 2.19 4.98
C THR A 59 8.23 2.25 6.40
N LEU A 60 9.00 1.78 7.38
CA LEU A 60 8.67 1.84 8.80
C LEU A 60 8.36 3.28 9.23
N ARG A 61 9.25 4.22 8.93
CA ARG A 61 9.06 5.64 9.25
C ARG A 61 7.78 6.21 8.63
N SER A 62 7.48 5.84 7.41
CA SER A 62 6.28 6.31 6.70
C SER A 62 5.01 5.75 7.33
N LEU A 63 5.02 4.47 7.75
CA LEU A 63 3.92 3.86 8.49
C LEU A 63 3.68 4.55 9.84
N GLU A 64 4.74 4.82 10.60
CA GLU A 64 4.66 5.56 11.86
C GLU A 64 4.03 6.93 11.66
N MET A 65 4.47 7.69 10.66
CA MET A 65 3.90 9.00 10.34
C MET A 65 2.40 8.95 10.02
N LEU A 66 1.94 7.92 9.35
CA LEU A 66 0.51 7.73 9.04
C LEU A 66 -0.28 7.31 10.28
N PHE A 67 0.27 6.44 11.10
CA PHE A 67 -0.36 6.02 12.36
C PHE A 67 -0.48 7.19 13.35
N ASP A 68 0.54 8.03 13.47
CA ASP A 68 0.52 9.24 14.32
C ASP A 68 -0.55 10.24 13.86
N ARG A 69 -0.92 10.21 12.59
CA ARG A 69 -2.01 11.04 12.04
C ARG A 69 -3.39 10.40 12.13
N GLY A 70 -3.52 9.28 12.84
CA GLY A 70 -4.80 8.65 13.12
C GLY A 70 -5.24 7.60 12.10
N CYS A 71 -4.36 7.16 11.19
CA CYS A 71 -4.70 6.05 10.31
C CYS A 71 -4.81 4.75 11.11
N SER A 72 -5.91 4.02 10.96
CA SER A 72 -6.10 2.68 11.54
C SER A 72 -5.65 1.57 10.61
N LEU A 73 -5.73 1.83 9.31
CA LEU A 73 -5.30 0.97 8.22
C LEU A 73 -4.39 1.76 7.28
N VAL A 74 -3.30 1.15 6.84
CA VAL A 74 -2.44 1.70 5.78
C VAL A 74 -2.33 0.73 4.61
N VAL A 75 -2.56 1.25 3.42
CA VAL A 75 -2.33 0.56 2.14
C VAL A 75 -0.97 0.98 1.61
N VAL A 76 -0.05 0.03 1.48
CA VAL A 76 1.26 0.23 0.87
C VAL A 76 1.13 0.07 -0.64
N ALA A 77 1.01 1.19 -1.35
CA ALA A 77 0.86 1.25 -2.79
C ALA A 77 2.20 1.14 -3.55
N CYS A 78 3.32 1.30 -2.85
CA CYS A 78 4.66 1.12 -3.41
C CYS A 78 5.00 -0.37 -3.57
N ASN A 79 5.14 -0.83 -4.82
CA ASN A 79 5.51 -2.22 -5.11
C ASN A 79 6.85 -2.61 -4.49
N THR A 80 7.85 -1.75 -4.55
CA THR A 80 9.18 -1.99 -3.98
C THR A 80 9.12 -2.16 -2.46
N ALA A 81 8.44 -1.27 -1.75
CA ALA A 81 8.27 -1.37 -0.31
C ALA A 81 7.46 -2.61 0.10
N ALA A 82 6.37 -2.90 -0.63
CA ALA A 82 5.54 -4.06 -0.37
C ALA A 82 6.28 -5.38 -0.60
N ALA A 83 7.14 -5.47 -1.62
CA ALA A 83 7.91 -6.67 -1.92
C ALA A 83 9.09 -6.89 -0.96
N THR A 84 9.75 -5.80 -0.52
CA THR A 84 11.05 -5.90 0.16
C THR A 84 10.93 -6.02 1.68
N GLY A 85 10.11 -5.20 2.32
CA GLY A 85 10.13 -5.07 3.78
C GLY A 85 8.79 -5.24 4.48
N LEU A 86 7.68 -5.14 3.75
CA LEU A 86 6.36 -5.09 4.36
C LEU A 86 6.03 -6.33 5.20
N ARG A 87 6.37 -7.52 4.71
CA ARG A 87 6.10 -8.76 5.44
C ARG A 87 6.84 -8.83 6.77
N GLN A 88 8.11 -8.44 6.78
CA GLN A 88 8.90 -8.38 7.99
C GLN A 88 8.27 -7.40 8.99
N LEU A 89 7.86 -6.21 8.54
CA LEU A 89 7.16 -5.22 9.36
C LEU A 89 5.87 -5.77 9.95
N GLN A 90 5.07 -6.47 9.16
CA GLN A 90 3.81 -7.07 9.60
C GLN A 90 4.01 -8.19 10.64
N GLN A 91 5.12 -8.93 10.58
CA GLN A 91 5.38 -10.08 11.45
C GLN A 91 6.14 -9.70 12.73
N THR A 92 6.92 -8.63 12.72
CA THR A 92 7.81 -8.28 13.83
C THR A 92 7.40 -6.98 14.52
N TRP A 93 7.41 -5.88 13.79
CA TRP A 93 7.19 -4.56 14.35
C TRP A 93 5.72 -4.26 14.65
N LEU A 94 4.83 -4.52 13.69
CA LEU A 94 3.41 -4.17 13.81
C LEU A 94 2.72 -4.81 15.02
N PRO A 95 2.87 -6.13 15.31
CA PRO A 95 2.24 -6.74 16.47
C PRO A 95 2.76 -6.24 17.81
N LEU A 96 4.04 -5.81 17.86
CA LEU A 96 4.67 -5.34 19.09
C LEU A 96 4.30 -3.89 19.43
N TYR A 97 4.29 -3.01 18.44
CA TYR A 97 4.14 -1.58 18.66
C TYR A 97 2.74 -1.05 18.31
N HIS A 98 2.05 -1.69 17.37
CA HIS A 98 0.74 -1.25 16.89
C HIS A 98 -0.24 -2.43 16.68
N PRO A 99 -0.56 -3.23 17.73
CA PRO A 99 -1.35 -4.46 17.58
C PRO A 99 -2.79 -4.21 17.08
N SER A 100 -3.33 -3.00 17.29
CA SER A 100 -4.67 -2.60 16.82
C SER A 100 -4.69 -2.06 15.39
N ARG A 101 -3.51 -1.81 14.79
CA ARG A 101 -3.40 -1.25 13.45
C ARG A 101 -3.28 -2.35 12.39
N ARG A 102 -3.54 -1.98 11.13
CA ARG A 102 -3.44 -2.89 9.99
C ARG A 102 -2.61 -2.27 8.89
N VAL A 103 -1.84 -3.09 8.22
CA VAL A 103 -1.07 -2.70 7.02
C VAL A 103 -1.28 -3.78 5.96
N ILE A 104 -1.64 -3.37 4.76
CA ILE A 104 -1.80 -4.25 3.60
C ILE A 104 -0.96 -3.72 2.43
N GLY A 105 -0.43 -4.63 1.62
CA GLY A 105 0.30 -4.28 0.39
C GLY A 105 -0.54 -4.60 -0.84
N VAL A 106 -0.27 -3.88 -1.94
CA VAL A 106 -1.00 -4.07 -3.20
C VAL A 106 -0.57 -5.30 -3.99
N ILE A 107 0.59 -5.91 -3.69
CA ILE A 107 1.13 -7.04 -4.46
C ILE A 107 0.30 -8.31 -4.26
N VAL A 108 0.00 -8.67 -3.02
CA VAL A 108 -0.73 -9.91 -2.72
C VAL A 108 -2.09 -9.96 -3.41
N PRO A 109 -2.96 -8.95 -3.28
CA PRO A 109 -4.24 -8.93 -4.00
C PRO A 109 -4.10 -9.03 -5.52
N VAL A 110 -3.05 -8.44 -6.10
CA VAL A 110 -2.80 -8.51 -7.55
C VAL A 110 -2.39 -9.92 -7.96
N VAL A 111 -1.52 -10.57 -7.20
CA VAL A 111 -1.11 -11.96 -7.47
C VAL A 111 -2.31 -12.90 -7.38
N GLU A 112 -3.11 -12.78 -6.33
CA GLU A 112 -4.33 -13.59 -6.13
C GLU A 112 -5.34 -13.38 -7.27
N ALA A 113 -5.52 -12.13 -7.71
CA ALA A 113 -6.41 -11.83 -8.84
C ALA A 113 -5.94 -12.42 -10.17
N ILE A 114 -4.62 -12.52 -10.39
CA ILE A 114 -4.06 -13.08 -11.62
C ILE A 114 -4.06 -14.61 -11.59
N THR A 115 -3.72 -15.21 -10.45
CA THR A 115 -3.55 -16.66 -10.33
C THR A 115 -4.85 -17.39 -9.99
N GLY A 116 -5.83 -16.69 -9.42
CA GLY A 116 -7.06 -17.27 -8.88
C GLY A 116 -6.84 -18.10 -7.62
N GLU A 117 -5.63 -18.10 -7.07
CA GLU A 117 -5.22 -18.88 -5.90
C GLU A 117 -4.88 -17.95 -4.72
N PRO A 118 -5.30 -18.29 -3.48
CA PRO A 118 -4.87 -17.56 -2.31
C PRO A 118 -3.35 -17.63 -2.14
N TRP A 119 -2.74 -16.49 -1.89
CA TRP A 119 -1.29 -16.45 -1.64
C TRP A 119 -0.96 -17.00 -0.25
N HIS A 120 -0.07 -18.00 -0.19
CA HIS A 120 0.40 -18.58 1.06
C HIS A 120 1.81 -18.11 1.42
N ALA A 121 2.04 -17.90 2.71
CA ALA A 121 3.33 -17.51 3.23
C ALA A 121 4.39 -18.59 2.97
N GLY A 122 5.31 -18.34 2.04
CA GLY A 122 6.33 -19.31 1.60
C GLY A 122 6.34 -19.55 0.09
N ASP A 123 5.32 -19.10 -0.62
CA ASP A 123 5.29 -19.19 -2.08
C ASP A 123 6.43 -18.37 -2.70
N LYS A 124 7.34 -19.07 -3.36
CA LYS A 124 8.50 -18.45 -4.04
C LYS A 124 8.10 -17.68 -5.32
N GLY A 125 6.80 -17.53 -5.56
CA GLY A 125 6.25 -16.87 -6.75
C GLY A 125 6.39 -15.35 -6.77
N THR A 126 6.75 -14.73 -5.65
CA THR A 126 6.81 -13.26 -5.54
C THR A 126 7.89 -12.62 -6.42
N SER A 127 9.00 -13.30 -6.69
CA SER A 127 10.06 -12.75 -7.56
C SER A 127 9.66 -12.72 -9.04
N ARG A 128 8.81 -13.66 -9.49
CA ARG A 128 8.27 -13.67 -10.85
C ARG A 128 7.11 -12.70 -11.04
N ALA A 129 6.23 -12.58 -10.04
CA ALA A 129 5.11 -11.67 -10.07
C ALA A 129 5.56 -10.19 -9.98
N THR A 130 6.58 -9.89 -9.20
CA THR A 130 7.16 -8.53 -9.13
C THR A 130 7.83 -8.13 -10.44
N SER A 131 8.50 -9.05 -11.14
CA SER A 131 9.07 -8.81 -12.46
C SER A 131 7.99 -8.60 -13.53
N ALA A 132 6.93 -9.38 -13.50
CA ALA A 132 5.80 -9.25 -14.43
C ALA A 132 4.95 -8.00 -14.16
N ALA A 133 4.73 -7.65 -12.89
CA ALA A 133 3.98 -6.44 -12.53
C ALA A 133 4.74 -5.15 -12.90
N SER A 134 6.09 -5.17 -12.84
CA SER A 134 6.90 -4.03 -13.28
C SER A 134 6.90 -3.82 -14.78
N THR A 135 6.61 -4.86 -15.58
CA THR A 135 6.75 -4.80 -17.03
C THR A 135 5.45 -4.58 -17.80
N HIS A 136 4.28 -4.86 -17.19
CA HIS A 136 3.01 -4.88 -17.93
C HIS A 136 1.78 -4.32 -17.20
N PHE A 137 1.96 -3.48 -16.18
CA PHE A 137 0.80 -2.85 -15.58
C PHE A 137 0.45 -1.54 -16.31
N SER A 138 -0.06 -1.65 -17.52
CA SER A 138 -0.81 -0.58 -18.16
C SER A 138 -2.29 -0.79 -17.84
N TRP A 139 -2.84 0.04 -16.96
CA TRP A 139 -4.29 0.11 -16.76
C TRP A 139 -4.94 0.58 -18.08
N ASN A 140 -5.57 -0.35 -18.77
CA ASN A 140 -6.50 0.01 -19.82
C ASN A 140 -7.83 0.39 -19.13
N VAL A 141 -7.98 1.68 -18.82
CA VAL A 141 -9.27 2.22 -18.44
C VAL A 141 -10.13 2.22 -19.68
N SER A 142 -10.86 1.14 -19.89
CA SER A 142 -11.96 1.14 -20.84
C SER A 142 -12.99 2.17 -20.36
N ARG A 143 -12.99 3.33 -20.98
CA ARG A 143 -14.12 4.24 -20.91
C ARG A 143 -15.31 3.51 -21.56
N ASP A 144 -16.16 2.93 -20.74
CA ASP A 144 -17.47 2.53 -21.21
C ASP A 144 -18.33 3.81 -21.32
N SER A 145 -18.26 4.40 -22.52
CA SER A 145 -19.16 5.45 -22.95
C SER A 145 -20.49 4.78 -23.29
N ARG A 146 -21.37 4.66 -22.32
CA ARG A 146 -22.80 4.49 -22.61
C ARG A 146 -23.50 5.81 -22.37
N SER A 147 -23.57 6.55 -23.47
CA SER A 147 -24.65 7.51 -23.71
C SER A 147 -25.94 6.72 -23.96
N GLY A 148 -26.95 7.08 -23.26
CA GLY A 148 -28.33 6.66 -23.47
C GLY A 148 -29.19 7.43 -22.51
#